data_95fb3c45fc5b293df3bfc0a9aac675b5
#
_entry.id   95fb3c45fc5b293df3bfc0a9aac675b5
#
_cell.length_a   1.000
_cell.length_b   1.000
_cell.length_c   1.000
_cell.angle_alpha   90.00
_cell.angle_beta   90.00
_cell.angle_gamma   90.00
#
_symmetry.space_group_name_H-M   'P 1'
#
loop_
_entity.id
_entity.type
_entity.pdbx_description
1 polymer ?
#
loop_
_entity_poly.entity_id
_entity_poly.type
_entity_poly.pdbx_seq_one_letter_code
_entity_poly.pdbx_strand_id
1 'polypeptide(L)'
;MKDKEKVITALVSFCNNIEKWFTGEGEQDMLYQEIVSGFSPDFKMITGDGDAVSFYMFSEWLPTVYGKFPSRLVILEDIEVQYSGKHGLATYTEIQTTEEETTCRASSAIFLLTEEKALWFHLIESWI
;
A
#
# COMPACT_ATOMS: atom_id res chain seq x y z
N MET A 1 11.27 9.09 15.35
CA MET A 1 11.45 8.18 14.19
C MET A 1 12.04 8.97 13.03
N LYS A 2 13.03 8.42 12.38
CA LYS A 2 13.66 9.05 11.22
C LYS A 2 12.76 8.94 10.00
N ASP A 3 12.91 9.86 9.06
CA ASP A 3 12.05 9.93 7.87
C ASP A 3 12.09 8.63 7.04
N LYS A 4 13.27 8.04 6.87
CA LYS A 4 13.38 6.75 6.18
C LYS A 4 12.57 5.65 6.88
N GLU A 5 12.63 5.62 8.20
CA GLU A 5 11.90 4.63 8.98
C GLU A 5 10.39 4.83 8.89
N LYS A 6 9.93 6.10 8.81
CA LYS A 6 8.51 6.40 8.63
C LYS A 6 8.00 5.82 7.32
N VAL A 7 8.77 5.95 6.23
CA VAL A 7 8.40 5.41 4.92
C VAL A 7 8.35 3.90 4.96
N ILE A 8 9.37 3.25 5.52
CA ILE A 8 9.41 1.79 5.62
C ILE A 8 8.26 1.26 6.47
N THR A 9 7.98 1.94 7.58
CA THR A 9 6.85 1.57 8.46
C THR A 9 5.53 1.66 7.71
N ALA A 10 5.32 2.74 6.93
CA ALA A 10 4.09 2.89 6.15
C ALA A 10 3.94 1.76 5.12
N LEU A 11 5.00 1.40 4.41
CA LEU A 11 5.00 0.28 3.47
C LEU A 11 4.67 -1.04 4.13
N VAL A 12 5.42 -1.39 5.17
CA VAL A 12 5.28 -2.69 5.83
C VAL A 12 3.92 -2.81 6.53
N SER A 13 3.49 -1.76 7.21
CA SER A 13 2.19 -1.75 7.89
C SER A 13 1.04 -1.92 6.90
N PHE A 14 1.12 -1.22 5.76
CA PHE A 14 0.08 -1.35 4.74
C PHE A 14 0.04 -2.79 4.20
N CYS A 15 1.19 -3.37 3.87
CA CYS A 15 1.22 -4.73 3.33
C CYS A 15 0.70 -5.76 4.31
N ASN A 16 1.05 -5.63 5.59
CA ASN A 16 0.54 -6.53 6.62
C ASN A 16 -0.98 -6.36 6.78
N ASN A 17 -1.46 -5.14 6.79
CA ASN A 17 -2.88 -4.86 6.97
C ASN A 17 -3.71 -5.28 5.76
N ILE A 18 -3.22 -5.04 4.55
CA ILE A 18 -3.97 -5.43 3.35
C ILE A 18 -4.01 -6.96 3.20
N GLU A 19 -2.96 -7.66 3.62
CA GLU A 19 -2.96 -9.11 3.63
C GLU A 19 -4.02 -9.65 4.59
N LYS A 20 -4.08 -9.10 5.81
CA LYS A 20 -5.15 -9.44 6.77
C LYS A 20 -6.53 -9.14 6.21
N TRP A 21 -6.65 -8.02 5.51
CA TRP A 21 -7.92 -7.62 4.88
C TRP A 21 -8.38 -8.65 3.86
N PHE A 22 -7.46 -9.07 2.98
CA PHE A 22 -7.78 -10.07 1.96
C PHE A 22 -8.15 -11.43 2.57
N THR A 23 -7.52 -11.82 3.68
CA THR A 23 -7.81 -13.08 4.34
C THR A 23 -9.02 -13.02 5.27
N GLY A 24 -9.49 -11.82 5.61
CA GLY A 24 -10.63 -11.64 6.51
C GLY A 24 -10.29 -11.78 7.98
N GLU A 25 -9.03 -11.56 8.34
CA GLU A 25 -8.58 -11.64 9.73
C GLU A 25 -8.88 -10.35 10.50
N GLY A 26 -9.16 -10.49 11.79
CA GLY A 26 -9.33 -9.36 12.68
C GLY A 26 -10.69 -8.71 12.59
N GLU A 27 -10.85 -7.58 13.27
CA GLU A 27 -12.09 -6.83 13.31
C GLU A 27 -12.14 -5.86 12.12
N GLN A 28 -13.14 -6.03 11.28
CA GLN A 28 -13.22 -5.36 9.98
C GLN A 28 -13.20 -3.83 10.06
N ASP A 29 -14.02 -3.25 10.93
CA ASP A 29 -14.12 -1.79 11.01
C ASP A 29 -12.82 -1.13 11.51
N MET A 30 -12.19 -1.73 12.52
CA MET A 30 -10.93 -1.23 13.04
C MET A 30 -9.81 -1.34 12.02
N LEU A 31 -9.73 -2.47 11.33
CA LEU A 31 -8.71 -2.68 10.30
C LEU A 31 -8.92 -1.73 9.11
N TYR A 32 -10.17 -1.51 8.72
CA TYR A 32 -10.51 -0.55 7.68
C TYR A 32 -9.99 0.85 8.04
N GLN A 33 -10.29 1.32 9.25
CA GLN A 33 -9.84 2.63 9.71
C GLN A 33 -8.31 2.73 9.76
N GLU A 34 -7.65 1.68 10.19
CA GLU A 34 -6.20 1.65 10.24
C GLU A 34 -5.59 1.74 8.83
N ILE A 35 -6.14 1.02 7.86
CA ILE A 35 -5.67 1.07 6.49
C ILE A 35 -5.87 2.48 5.90
N VAL A 36 -7.09 3.01 5.93
CA VAL A 36 -7.38 4.29 5.28
C VAL A 36 -6.71 5.47 5.95
N SER A 37 -6.46 5.41 7.26
CA SER A 37 -5.78 6.50 7.98
C SER A 37 -4.31 6.65 7.59
N GLY A 38 -3.74 5.67 6.91
CA GLY A 38 -2.37 5.75 6.39
C GLY A 38 -2.24 6.52 5.08
N PHE A 39 -3.34 7.01 4.53
CA PHE A 39 -3.36 7.67 3.22
C PHE A 39 -3.69 9.14 3.35
N SER A 40 -3.04 9.97 2.52
CA SER A 40 -3.49 11.34 2.32
C SER A 40 -4.84 11.31 1.60
N PRO A 41 -5.78 12.23 1.93
CA PRO A 41 -7.04 12.33 1.18
C PRO A 41 -6.85 12.64 -0.30
N ASP A 42 -5.68 13.15 -0.68
CA ASP A 42 -5.33 13.47 -2.05
C ASP A 42 -4.62 12.32 -2.78
N PHE A 43 -4.55 11.15 -2.14
CA PHE A 43 -3.87 9.99 -2.70
C PHE A 43 -4.41 9.63 -4.08
N LYS A 44 -3.49 9.27 -4.97
CA LYS A 44 -3.83 8.79 -6.31
C LYS A 44 -2.84 7.69 -6.70
N MET A 45 -3.34 6.66 -7.39
CA MET A 45 -2.46 5.65 -7.93
C MET A 45 -2.76 5.39 -9.40
N ILE A 46 -1.75 4.91 -10.09
CA ILE A 46 -1.87 4.39 -11.45
C ILE A 46 -1.55 2.90 -11.34
N THR A 47 -2.52 2.05 -11.69
CA THR A 47 -2.37 0.60 -11.59
C THR A 47 -1.47 0.06 -12.70
N GLY A 48 -1.06 -1.21 -12.58
CA GLY A 48 -0.26 -1.88 -13.60
C GLY A 48 -0.94 -1.90 -14.97
N ASP A 49 -2.26 -1.81 -15.00
CA ASP A 49 -3.05 -1.76 -16.23
C ASP A 49 -3.23 -0.33 -16.76
N GLY A 50 -2.68 0.68 -16.05
CA GLY A 50 -2.75 2.07 -16.46
C GLY A 50 -3.98 2.82 -15.98
N ASP A 51 -4.80 2.23 -15.11
CA ASP A 51 -6.00 2.87 -14.59
C ASP A 51 -5.67 3.81 -13.44
N ALA A 52 -6.32 4.98 -13.42
CA ALA A 52 -6.17 5.95 -12.34
C ALA A 52 -7.19 5.67 -11.24
N VAL A 53 -6.71 5.60 -9.99
CA VAL A 53 -7.54 5.33 -8.82
C VAL A 53 -7.29 6.42 -7.79
N SER A 54 -8.35 7.16 -7.42
CA SER A 54 -8.28 8.17 -6.36
C SER A 54 -8.41 7.53 -4.99
N PHE A 55 -8.12 8.30 -3.94
CA PHE A 55 -8.34 7.83 -2.57
C PHE A 55 -9.79 7.40 -2.36
N TYR A 56 -10.74 8.20 -2.86
CA TYR A 56 -12.16 7.86 -2.75
C TYR A 56 -12.47 6.51 -3.42
N MET A 57 -11.99 6.30 -4.63
CA MET A 57 -12.19 5.05 -5.35
C MET A 57 -11.58 3.87 -4.60
N PHE A 58 -10.37 4.05 -4.05
CA PHE A 58 -9.70 3.02 -3.26
C PHE A 58 -10.51 2.67 -2.02
N SER A 59 -10.97 3.70 -1.28
CA SER A 59 -11.73 3.48 -0.05
C SER A 59 -13.09 2.80 -0.29
N GLU A 60 -13.71 3.07 -1.43
CA GLU A 60 -14.97 2.43 -1.82
C GLU A 60 -14.75 0.98 -2.31
N TRP A 61 -13.62 0.73 -2.95
CA TRP A 61 -13.28 -0.62 -3.41
C TRP A 61 -12.94 -1.56 -2.26
N LEU A 62 -12.25 -1.04 -1.25
CA LEU A 62 -11.71 -1.85 -0.16
C LEU A 62 -12.74 -2.77 0.51
N PRO A 63 -13.94 -2.28 0.90
CA PRO A 63 -14.95 -3.16 1.51
C PRO A 63 -15.41 -4.31 0.62
N THR A 64 -15.28 -4.16 -0.70
CA THR A 64 -15.75 -5.20 -1.65
C THR A 64 -14.85 -6.43 -1.67
N VAL A 65 -13.63 -6.32 -1.13
CA VAL A 65 -12.64 -7.41 -1.19
C VAL A 65 -12.27 -7.98 0.18
N TYR A 66 -12.95 -7.57 1.25
CA TYR A 66 -12.67 -8.11 2.58
C TYR A 66 -12.93 -9.62 2.61
N GLY A 67 -11.90 -10.39 2.98
CA GLY A 67 -11.99 -11.84 3.06
C GLY A 67 -12.14 -12.57 1.74
N LYS A 68 -11.96 -11.88 0.61
CA LYS A 68 -12.19 -12.48 -0.71
C LYS A 68 -10.99 -13.28 -1.24
N PHE A 69 -9.81 -13.09 -0.67
CA PHE A 69 -8.59 -13.75 -1.15
C PHE A 69 -7.84 -14.38 0.02
N PRO A 70 -8.40 -15.45 0.63
CA PRO A 70 -7.87 -15.98 1.91
C PRO A 70 -6.46 -16.57 1.82
N SER A 71 -5.98 -16.92 0.63
CA SER A 71 -4.65 -17.47 0.44
C SER A 71 -3.64 -16.45 -0.10
N ARG A 72 -4.04 -15.19 -0.29
CA ARG A 72 -3.17 -14.18 -0.89
C ARG A 72 -2.08 -13.72 0.08
N LEU A 73 -0.83 -13.82 -0.35
CA LEU A 73 0.33 -13.30 0.37
C LEU A 73 0.88 -12.09 -0.40
N VAL A 74 1.37 -11.10 0.34
CA VAL A 74 1.97 -9.90 -0.24
C VAL A 74 3.40 -9.79 0.28
N ILE A 75 4.36 -9.80 -0.64
CA ILE A 75 5.78 -9.76 -0.31
C ILE A 75 6.40 -8.55 -1.01
N LEU A 76 7.27 -7.85 -0.29
CA LEU A 76 8.04 -6.72 -0.83
C LEU A 76 9.50 -7.12 -0.96
N GLU A 77 10.10 -6.78 -2.09
CA GLU A 77 11.52 -6.99 -2.34
C GLU A 77 12.17 -5.72 -2.88
N ASP A 78 13.49 -5.63 -2.72
CA ASP A 78 14.31 -4.57 -3.30
C ASP A 78 13.83 -3.16 -2.93
N ILE A 79 13.49 -2.97 -1.66
CA ILE A 79 12.99 -1.68 -1.17
C ILE A 79 14.13 -0.67 -1.11
N GLU A 80 13.99 0.43 -1.84
CA GLU A 80 14.89 1.57 -1.78
C GLU A 80 14.10 2.81 -1.38
N VAL A 81 14.64 3.60 -0.46
CA VAL A 81 13.97 4.79 0.06
C VAL A 81 14.86 6.01 -0.10
N GLN A 82 14.26 7.06 -0.66
CA GLN A 82 14.86 8.40 -0.71
C GLN A 82 13.89 9.35 -0.04
N TYR A 83 14.40 10.44 0.52
CA TYR A 83 13.54 11.44 1.15
C TYR A 83 14.16 12.81 1.02
N SER A 84 13.31 13.83 0.99
CA SER A 84 13.73 15.22 0.87
C SER A 84 12.59 16.13 1.35
N GLY A 85 12.90 17.07 2.24
CA GLY A 85 11.91 18.01 2.74
C GLY A 85 10.72 17.28 3.36
N LYS A 86 9.56 17.43 2.76
CA LYS A 86 8.29 16.87 3.27
C LYS A 86 7.85 15.60 2.55
N HIS A 87 8.69 15.05 1.69
CA HIS A 87 8.32 13.89 0.87
C HIS A 87 9.29 12.74 1.03
N GLY A 88 8.74 11.52 0.96
CA GLY A 88 9.54 10.31 0.86
C GLY A 88 9.19 9.60 -0.43
N LEU A 89 10.17 8.92 -1.02
CA LEU A 89 9.98 8.08 -2.20
C LEU A 89 10.46 6.68 -1.88
N ALA A 90 9.63 5.69 -2.18
CA ALA A 90 10.04 4.29 -2.10
C ALA A 90 9.85 3.62 -3.46
N THR A 91 10.88 2.89 -3.88
CA THR A 91 10.76 2.00 -5.04
C THR A 91 10.95 0.58 -4.55
N TYR A 92 10.15 -0.35 -5.08
CA TYR A 92 10.19 -1.73 -4.63
C TYR A 92 9.49 -2.64 -5.64
N THR A 93 9.68 -3.93 -5.46
CA THR A 93 8.91 -4.94 -6.19
C THR A 93 7.88 -5.53 -5.25
N GLU A 94 6.62 -5.52 -5.66
CA GLU A 94 5.55 -6.16 -4.90
C GLU A 94 5.16 -7.46 -5.57
N ILE A 95 5.17 -8.54 -4.80
CA ILE A 95 4.80 -9.87 -5.27
C ILE A 95 3.55 -10.29 -4.54
N GLN A 96 2.50 -10.63 -5.29
CA GLN A 96 1.27 -11.17 -4.72
C GLN A 96 1.13 -12.62 -5.18
N THR A 97 0.98 -13.52 -4.23
CA THR A 97 0.91 -14.95 -4.49
C THR A 97 -0.40 -15.50 -3.94
N THR A 98 -1.10 -16.27 -4.77
CA THR A 98 -2.24 -17.09 -4.36
C THR A 98 -1.90 -18.54 -4.69
N GLU A 99 -2.81 -19.48 -4.39
CA GLU A 99 -2.60 -20.88 -4.74
C GLU A 99 -2.50 -21.10 -6.23
N GLU A 100 -3.13 -20.22 -7.02
CA GLU A 100 -3.25 -20.38 -8.47
C GLU A 100 -2.22 -19.58 -9.27
N GLU A 101 -1.78 -18.43 -8.77
CA GLU A 101 -0.89 -17.57 -9.54
C GLU A 101 0.01 -16.70 -8.67
N THR A 102 1.07 -16.20 -9.29
CA THR A 102 1.96 -15.20 -8.70
C THR A 102 2.04 -14.02 -9.67
N THR A 103 1.80 -12.82 -9.16
CA THR A 103 1.96 -11.60 -9.95
C THR A 103 3.07 -10.74 -9.34
N CYS A 104 3.83 -10.06 -10.20
CA CYS A 104 4.90 -9.16 -9.77
C CYS A 104 4.69 -7.79 -10.40
N ARG A 105 4.96 -6.74 -9.63
CA ARG A 105 4.89 -5.37 -10.13
C ARG A 105 6.01 -4.53 -9.58
N ALA A 106 6.59 -3.70 -10.45
CA ALA A 106 7.53 -2.68 -10.02
C ALA A 106 6.72 -1.48 -9.56
N SER A 107 7.04 -0.96 -8.38
CA SER A 107 6.24 0.10 -7.75
C SER A 107 7.10 1.28 -7.36
N SER A 108 6.55 2.49 -7.52
CA SER A 108 7.14 3.73 -7.04
C SER A 108 6.08 4.48 -6.25
N ALA A 109 6.34 4.72 -4.98
CA ALA A 109 5.40 5.36 -4.08
C ALA A 109 5.97 6.65 -3.52
N ILE A 110 5.14 7.71 -3.49
CA ILE A 110 5.50 8.97 -2.87
C ILE A 110 4.65 9.13 -1.61
N PHE A 111 5.30 9.52 -0.53
CA PHE A 111 4.67 9.72 0.77
C PHE A 111 4.82 11.18 1.21
N LEU A 112 3.81 11.68 1.90
CA LEU A 112 3.91 12.95 2.63
C LEU A 112 4.44 12.64 4.02
N LEU A 113 5.51 13.32 4.41
CA LEU A 113 6.11 13.13 5.73
C LEU A 113 5.48 14.10 6.72
N THR A 114 4.95 13.57 7.81
CA THR A 114 4.46 14.36 8.95
C THR A 114 5.42 14.16 10.12
N GLU A 115 5.17 14.83 11.25
CA GLU A 115 6.01 14.64 12.45
C GLU A 115 5.98 13.19 12.93
N GLU A 116 4.86 12.50 12.76
CA GLU A 116 4.66 11.17 13.32
C GLU A 116 4.82 10.04 12.33
N LYS A 117 4.43 10.26 11.07
CA LYS A 117 4.36 9.16 10.09
C LYS A 117 4.50 9.64 8.66
N ALA A 118 4.57 8.68 7.75
CA ALA A 118 4.51 8.92 6.31
C ALA A 118 3.11 8.52 5.83
N LEU A 119 2.48 9.38 5.03
CA LEU A 119 1.16 9.12 4.46
C LEU A 119 1.31 8.81 2.97
N TRP A 120 0.67 7.75 2.52
CA TRP A 120 0.64 7.43 1.09
C TRP A 120 0.03 8.59 0.33
N PHE A 121 0.73 9.10 -0.67
CA PHE A 121 0.29 10.23 -1.48
C PHE A 121 0.12 9.87 -2.95
N HIS A 122 1.06 9.10 -3.50
CA HIS A 122 1.01 8.71 -4.91
C HIS A 122 1.66 7.33 -5.08
N LEU A 123 1.10 6.52 -5.97
CA LEU A 123 1.65 5.19 -6.26
C LEU A 123 1.53 4.92 -7.76
N ILE A 124 2.62 4.48 -8.37
CA ILE A 124 2.62 4.03 -9.76
C ILE A 124 3.10 2.59 -9.77
N GLU A 125 2.33 1.71 -10.41
CA GLU A 125 2.65 0.30 -10.54
C GLU A 125 2.85 -0.06 -12.01
N SER A 126 3.77 -0.97 -12.29
CA SER A 126 4.00 -1.53 -13.62
C SER A 126 4.17 -3.03 -13.51
N TRP A 127 3.43 -3.77 -14.31
CA TRP A 127 3.57 -5.23 -14.33
C TRP A 127 4.96 -5.64 -14.82
N ILE A 128 5.50 -6.66 -14.19
CA ILE A 128 6.78 -7.25 -14.60
C ILE A 128 6.53 -8.61 -15.27
#